data_a3a4eca0f135012dd448fbb7854c811f
#
_entry.id   a3a4eca0f135012dd448fbb7854c811f
#
_cell.length_a   1.000
_cell.length_b   1.000
_cell.length_c   1.000
_cell.angle_alpha   90.00
_cell.angle_beta   90.00
_cell.angle_gamma   90.00
#
_symmetry.space_group_name_H-M   'P 1'
#
loop_
_entity.id
_entity.type
_entity.pdbx_description
1 polymer ?
#
loop_
_entity_poly.entity_id
_entity_poly.type
_entity_poly.pdbx_seq_one_letter_code
_entity_poly.pdbx_strand_id
1 'polypeptide(L)'
;MKQLAAVNDFVIRFANVNGSGSASANNLFAKAVFRMGVPVSPKNIFPSNIQGLPTWYEVRVNEAGHVGRRGGYDLVVAVNGQTLRQDYDGLEPGGYFLYDSSRPLPEDFQRDDLTLIPLPLTHLVNEAVANVRMRPLLKNILYVGALAALFDMELAVLADSLRRQFEKNPRLAEPNIHALEIGHAYARGHFPDTCRLKVRQSDRVGDAVIMDGNTAAALGALYGGATVVGWYPITPSTSIIEAFGHYAGKYRVEADTGRMRVAIVQAEDELAAIGIVIGASWNGARAFTATSGAGVSLMTEFLGLAYFAEVPVVLVDVQRVGPSTGMPTRTQQSDLLACAWASHGDTKHPLLLPCDPRECFDMTAQAFDLAERLQTPVIVMSDLDLGMNDHFGPPLAWDPARRHDRGKVLDADQLEQLTATWGRYLDTDGDGIGSRTLPGTHPQRGVYFTRGTSHDEYSAYTEDSNAYLRTMERLARKWQTARSLVPGPRLRASGPPARLGAIFFGSTTPAAYEALEELAWRGLAMDTLRLRAFPFPAEVFDFINRRELVFVIEQNRDGQMRTLLISEGDLAPDRLVSITSYDGLPVASRFLVQALESALAERGVSVPPAAPGQGETP
;
A
#
# COMPACT_ATOMS: atom_id res chain seq x y z
N MET A 1 20.92 -29.76 17.42
CA MET A 1 20.99 -28.30 17.12
C MET A 1 20.07 -27.52 18.05
N LYS A 2 20.34 -26.22 18.28
CA LYS A 2 19.50 -25.40 19.15
C LYS A 2 18.20 -25.06 18.39
N GLN A 3 17.03 -25.36 18.95
CA GLN A 3 15.74 -24.94 18.43
C GLN A 3 15.63 -23.41 18.49
N LEU A 4 14.96 -22.80 17.50
CA LEU A 4 14.61 -21.40 17.53
C LEU A 4 13.72 -21.12 18.75
N ALA A 5 14.07 -20.12 19.52
CA ALA A 5 13.34 -19.66 20.69
C ALA A 5 13.19 -18.14 20.63
N ALA A 6 11.96 -17.68 20.68
CA ALA A 6 11.66 -16.25 20.63
C ALA A 6 10.32 -15.96 21.31
N VAL A 7 10.21 -14.76 21.87
CA VAL A 7 8.95 -14.23 22.42
C VAL A 7 8.59 -13.00 21.62
N ASN A 8 7.41 -13.00 21.02
CA ASN A 8 6.88 -11.91 20.19
C ASN A 8 7.81 -11.45 19.04
N ASP A 9 8.72 -12.35 18.56
CA ASP A 9 9.59 -12.03 17.42
C ASP A 9 9.84 -13.27 16.55
N PHE A 10 8.98 -13.49 15.56
CA PHE A 10 9.09 -14.62 14.63
C PHE A 10 8.21 -14.42 13.39
N VAL A 11 8.44 -15.24 12.37
CA VAL A 11 7.67 -15.28 11.13
C VAL A 11 7.05 -16.66 10.94
N ILE A 12 5.72 -16.67 10.73
CA ILE A 12 4.97 -17.87 10.37
C ILE A 12 4.56 -17.78 8.91
N ARG A 13 4.69 -18.90 8.20
CA ARG A 13 4.13 -19.07 6.88
C ARG A 13 3.06 -20.17 6.89
N PHE A 14 1.87 -19.84 6.41
CA PHE A 14 0.76 -20.76 6.18
C PHE A 14 0.71 -21.12 4.70
N ALA A 15 0.97 -22.36 4.35
CA ALA A 15 0.91 -22.89 2.99
C ALA A 15 -0.40 -23.62 2.76
N ASN A 16 -1.29 -23.03 2.00
CA ASN A 16 -2.67 -23.49 1.78
C ASN A 16 -3.00 -23.61 0.28
N VAL A 17 -4.22 -24.06 0.01
CA VAL A 17 -4.82 -24.04 -1.32
C VAL A 17 -5.81 -22.88 -1.41
N ASN A 18 -5.72 -22.08 -2.46
CA ASN A 18 -6.62 -20.93 -2.67
C ASN A 18 -8.08 -21.39 -2.78
N GLY A 19 -8.98 -20.62 -2.16
CA GLY A 19 -10.41 -20.95 -2.08
C GLY A 19 -10.79 -21.91 -0.95
N SER A 20 -9.85 -22.32 -0.10
CA SER A 20 -10.11 -23.19 1.08
C SER A 20 -10.61 -22.45 2.32
N GLY A 21 -10.78 -21.11 2.26
CA GLY A 21 -11.13 -20.28 3.42
C GLY A 21 -9.98 -20.01 4.38
N SER A 22 -8.75 -20.39 4.02
CA SER A 22 -7.56 -20.25 4.86
C SER A 22 -7.18 -18.79 5.16
N ALA A 23 -7.38 -17.88 4.22
CA ALA A 23 -7.06 -16.46 4.43
C ALA A 23 -7.79 -15.88 5.65
N SER A 24 -9.08 -16.21 5.84
CA SER A 24 -9.87 -15.76 7.00
C SER A 24 -9.36 -16.35 8.31
N ALA A 25 -8.96 -17.64 8.32
CA ALA A 25 -8.42 -18.29 9.50
C ALA A 25 -7.03 -17.74 9.87
N ASN A 26 -6.17 -17.50 8.87
CA ASN A 26 -4.83 -16.94 9.08
C ASN A 26 -4.91 -15.47 9.56
N ASN A 27 -5.86 -14.70 9.03
CA ASN A 27 -6.12 -13.34 9.50
C ASN A 27 -6.70 -13.33 10.94
N LEU A 28 -7.52 -14.32 11.31
CA LEU A 28 -7.98 -14.50 12.69
C LEU A 28 -6.78 -14.63 13.65
N PHE A 29 -5.77 -15.44 13.29
CA PHE A 29 -4.55 -15.57 14.07
C PHE A 29 -3.81 -14.23 14.21
N ALA A 30 -3.57 -13.55 13.09
CA ALA A 30 -2.89 -12.25 13.10
C ALA A 30 -3.64 -11.21 13.96
N LYS A 31 -4.97 -11.13 13.82
CA LYS A 31 -5.80 -10.23 14.64
C LYS A 31 -5.84 -10.61 16.13
N ALA A 32 -5.70 -11.89 16.46
CA ALA A 32 -5.59 -12.31 17.86
C ALA A 32 -4.26 -11.86 18.47
N VAL A 33 -3.14 -12.00 17.74
CA VAL A 33 -1.83 -11.47 18.17
C VAL A 33 -1.89 -9.95 18.38
N PHE A 34 -2.50 -9.22 17.43
CA PHE A 34 -2.71 -7.77 17.56
C PHE A 34 -3.52 -7.40 18.81
N ARG A 35 -4.56 -8.16 19.12
CA ARG A 35 -5.39 -7.94 20.33
C ARG A 35 -4.66 -8.28 21.63
N MET A 36 -3.62 -9.09 21.58
CA MET A 36 -2.71 -9.32 22.70
C MET A 36 -1.69 -8.16 22.83
N GLY A 37 -1.86 -7.07 22.08
CA GLY A 37 -1.02 -5.87 22.16
C GLY A 37 0.33 -6.00 21.46
N VAL A 38 0.53 -7.03 20.63
CA VAL A 38 1.78 -7.28 19.92
C VAL A 38 1.67 -6.80 18.47
N PRO A 39 2.62 -5.99 17.97
CA PRO A 39 2.66 -5.59 16.57
C PRO A 39 2.76 -6.80 15.64
N VAL A 40 1.98 -6.79 14.57
CA VAL A 40 1.88 -7.89 13.62
C VAL A 40 1.71 -7.38 12.20
N SER A 41 2.30 -8.07 11.24
CA SER A 41 2.19 -7.77 9.81
C SER A 41 1.82 -9.01 9.04
N PRO A 42 0.57 -9.17 8.62
CA PRO A 42 0.13 -10.23 7.74
C PRO A 42 0.38 -9.87 6.27
N LYS A 43 0.79 -10.85 5.46
CA LYS A 43 0.97 -10.73 4.01
C LYS A 43 0.31 -11.90 3.31
N ASN A 44 -0.71 -11.61 2.49
CA ASN A 44 -1.41 -12.62 1.71
C ASN A 44 -0.81 -12.72 0.30
N ILE A 45 -0.23 -13.87 -0.02
CA ILE A 45 0.41 -14.17 -1.30
C ILE A 45 -0.46 -15.19 -2.02
N PHE A 46 -1.38 -14.71 -2.85
CA PHE A 46 -2.39 -15.53 -3.51
C PHE A 46 -2.25 -15.50 -5.04
N PRO A 47 -2.71 -16.55 -5.73
CA PRO A 47 -2.72 -16.59 -7.20
C PRO A 47 -3.89 -15.79 -7.76
N SER A 48 -3.82 -15.40 -9.03
CA SER A 48 -4.92 -14.73 -9.73
C SER A 48 -6.14 -15.63 -10.00
N ASN A 49 -5.97 -16.95 -9.93
CA ASN A 49 -7.05 -17.92 -10.09
C ASN A 49 -7.85 -18.10 -8.79
N ILE A 50 -9.15 -18.32 -8.91
CA ILE A 50 -10.07 -18.36 -7.76
C ILE A 50 -9.84 -19.59 -6.88
N GLN A 51 -9.50 -20.76 -7.45
CA GLN A 51 -9.38 -22.01 -6.72
C GLN A 51 -8.24 -22.90 -7.22
N GLY A 52 -7.73 -23.74 -6.33
CA GLY A 52 -6.88 -24.88 -6.65
C GLY A 52 -5.38 -24.63 -6.69
N LEU A 53 -4.95 -23.39 -6.85
CA LEU A 53 -3.53 -23.07 -6.84
C LEU A 53 -2.99 -22.83 -5.41
N PRO A 54 -1.68 -22.97 -5.22
CA PRO A 54 -1.03 -22.64 -3.96
C PRO A 54 -1.25 -21.18 -3.55
N THR A 55 -1.50 -20.98 -2.26
CA THR A 55 -1.55 -19.66 -1.64
C THR A 55 -0.76 -19.71 -0.34
N TRP A 56 -0.08 -18.60 -0.04
CA TRP A 56 0.65 -18.46 1.20
C TRP A 56 0.15 -17.25 1.97
N TYR A 57 0.20 -17.37 3.28
CA TYR A 57 -0.09 -16.26 4.17
C TYR A 57 1.06 -16.16 5.17
N GLU A 58 1.80 -15.07 5.12
CA GLU A 58 2.92 -14.84 6.05
C GLU A 58 2.42 -13.93 7.17
N VAL A 59 2.76 -14.27 8.41
CA VAL A 59 2.48 -13.43 9.58
C VAL A 59 3.79 -13.17 10.29
N ARG A 60 4.23 -11.94 10.28
CA ARG A 60 5.34 -11.50 11.11
C ARG A 60 4.81 -10.96 12.43
N VAL A 61 5.32 -11.49 13.51
CA VAL A 61 5.13 -11.01 14.88
C VAL A 61 6.43 -10.34 15.30
N ASN A 62 6.40 -9.09 15.78
CA ASN A 62 7.62 -8.41 16.20
C ASN A 62 7.36 -7.35 17.28
N GLU A 63 7.87 -7.58 18.49
CA GLU A 63 7.70 -6.69 19.66
C GLU A 63 8.27 -5.29 19.43
N ALA A 64 9.37 -5.16 18.66
CA ALA A 64 9.98 -3.88 18.36
C ALA A 64 9.18 -3.03 17.36
N GLY A 65 8.15 -3.61 16.71
CA GLY A 65 7.30 -2.90 15.77
C GLY A 65 7.81 -2.89 14.33
N HIS A 66 8.75 -3.77 13.97
CA HIS A 66 9.14 -3.97 12.58
C HIS A 66 8.04 -4.70 11.83
N VAL A 67 7.32 -3.98 10.98
CA VAL A 67 6.15 -4.49 10.24
C VAL A 67 6.45 -4.74 8.75
N GLY A 68 7.68 -4.54 8.30
CA GLY A 68 8.16 -4.97 6.99
C GLY A 68 8.28 -6.48 6.88
N ARG A 69 8.34 -7.02 5.67
CA ARG A 69 8.68 -8.42 5.45
C ARG A 69 10.14 -8.64 5.84
N ARG A 70 10.42 -9.63 6.72
CA ARG A 70 11.79 -9.94 7.15
C ARG A 70 12.55 -10.77 6.11
N GLY A 71 11.87 -11.78 5.54
CA GLY A 71 12.48 -12.88 4.80
C GLY A 71 12.85 -14.05 5.72
N GLY A 72 12.71 -15.31 5.20
CA GLY A 72 12.82 -16.54 5.98
C GLY A 72 11.61 -16.81 6.88
N TYR A 73 11.47 -18.03 7.36
CA TYR A 73 10.33 -18.50 8.16
C TYR A 73 10.81 -19.31 9.34
N ASP A 74 10.29 -18.99 10.53
CA ASP A 74 10.62 -19.71 11.76
C ASP A 74 9.67 -20.89 11.99
N LEU A 75 8.43 -20.78 11.52
CA LEU A 75 7.45 -21.86 11.51
C LEU A 75 6.67 -21.88 10.19
N VAL A 76 6.45 -23.07 9.65
CA VAL A 76 5.56 -23.29 8.50
C VAL A 76 4.40 -24.18 8.91
N VAL A 77 3.18 -23.78 8.55
CA VAL A 77 1.96 -24.60 8.61
C VAL A 77 1.69 -25.14 7.20
N ALA A 78 2.15 -26.34 6.91
CA ALA A 78 2.13 -26.97 5.59
C ALA A 78 0.87 -27.83 5.39
N VAL A 79 -0.18 -27.22 4.85
CA VAL A 79 -1.45 -27.92 4.55
C VAL A 79 -1.60 -28.23 3.05
N ASN A 80 -0.80 -27.59 2.20
CA ASN A 80 -0.81 -27.80 0.76
C ASN A 80 0.24 -28.85 0.35
N GLY A 81 -0.23 -30.02 -0.13
CA GLY A 81 0.67 -31.07 -0.60
C GLY A 81 1.49 -30.72 -1.85
N GLN A 82 1.06 -29.73 -2.65
CA GLN A 82 1.77 -29.32 -3.87
C GLN A 82 3.06 -28.55 -3.57
N THR A 83 3.12 -27.83 -2.45
CA THR A 83 4.24 -26.96 -2.08
C THR A 83 5.05 -27.50 -0.90
N LEU A 84 4.69 -28.70 -0.43
CA LEU A 84 5.23 -29.28 0.81
C LEU A 84 6.76 -29.26 0.85
N ARG A 85 7.43 -29.61 -0.26
CA ARG A 85 8.89 -29.62 -0.37
C ARG A 85 9.47 -28.20 -0.32
N GLN A 86 8.90 -27.28 -1.09
CA GLN A 86 9.33 -25.88 -1.10
C GLN A 86 9.19 -25.24 0.29
N ASP A 87 8.09 -25.55 0.98
CA ASP A 87 7.79 -24.99 2.31
C ASP A 87 8.74 -25.57 3.37
N TYR A 88 9.11 -26.85 3.24
CA TYR A 88 10.06 -27.52 4.11
C TYR A 88 11.49 -26.99 3.94
N ASP A 89 11.94 -26.85 2.69
CA ASP A 89 13.29 -26.38 2.38
C ASP A 89 13.49 -24.90 2.74
N GLY A 90 12.42 -24.10 2.69
CA GLY A 90 12.43 -22.66 3.00
C GLY A 90 12.48 -22.30 4.48
N LEU A 91 12.41 -23.28 5.39
CA LEU A 91 12.49 -23.05 6.82
C LEU A 91 13.90 -22.67 7.28
N GLU A 92 13.96 -21.73 8.22
CA GLU A 92 15.19 -21.39 8.92
C GLU A 92 15.73 -22.57 9.73
N PRO A 93 17.06 -22.71 9.88
CA PRO A 93 17.66 -23.71 10.77
C PRO A 93 17.14 -23.57 12.21
N GLY A 94 16.74 -24.70 12.81
CA GLY A 94 16.10 -24.72 14.14
C GLY A 94 14.60 -24.46 14.13
N GLY A 95 14.00 -24.23 12.95
CA GLY A 95 12.59 -23.93 12.77
C GLY A 95 11.64 -25.09 12.96
N TYR A 96 10.35 -24.81 12.82
CA TYR A 96 9.25 -25.71 13.12
C TYR A 96 8.42 -26.00 11.87
N PHE A 97 8.21 -27.29 11.56
CA PHE A 97 7.39 -27.74 10.45
C PHE A 97 6.13 -28.44 10.95
N LEU A 98 5.00 -27.72 10.97
CA LEU A 98 3.68 -28.26 11.27
C LEU A 98 3.01 -28.74 9.98
N TYR A 99 2.62 -30.01 9.93
CA TYR A 99 2.01 -30.59 8.74
C TYR A 99 0.83 -31.51 9.07
N ASP A 100 -0.03 -31.79 8.08
CA ASP A 100 -1.17 -32.69 8.22
C ASP A 100 -0.68 -34.14 8.18
N SER A 101 -0.46 -34.74 9.34
CA SER A 101 0.06 -36.12 9.47
C SER A 101 -0.98 -37.21 9.16
N SER A 102 -2.19 -36.87 8.73
CA SER A 102 -3.13 -37.81 8.13
C SER A 102 -2.57 -38.46 6.84
N ARG A 103 -1.48 -37.92 6.32
CA ARG A 103 -0.64 -38.50 5.28
C ARG A 103 0.82 -38.49 5.75
N PRO A 104 1.59 -39.58 5.54
CA PRO A 104 2.99 -39.59 5.91
C PRO A 104 3.80 -38.59 5.08
N LEU A 105 4.88 -38.06 5.67
CA LEU A 105 5.87 -37.30 4.90
C LEU A 105 6.65 -38.25 3.99
N PRO A 106 7.06 -37.79 2.80
CA PRO A 106 8.00 -38.54 1.95
C PRO A 106 9.32 -38.82 2.68
N GLU A 107 9.98 -39.98 2.36
CA GLU A 107 11.19 -40.46 3.03
C GLU A 107 12.40 -39.51 2.87
N ASP A 108 12.38 -38.63 1.86
CA ASP A 108 13.44 -37.67 1.56
C ASP A 108 13.37 -36.39 2.38
N PHE A 109 12.38 -36.26 3.29
CA PHE A 109 12.27 -35.12 4.23
C PHE A 109 13.13 -35.36 5.47
N GLN A 110 14.47 -35.22 5.31
CA GLN A 110 15.48 -35.60 6.32
C GLN A 110 16.37 -34.40 6.71
N ARG A 111 15.78 -33.38 7.31
CA ARG A 111 16.53 -32.28 7.93
C ARG A 111 16.55 -32.43 9.45
N ASP A 112 17.73 -32.73 10.01
CA ASP A 112 17.93 -32.94 11.44
C ASP A 112 17.92 -31.65 12.26
N ASP A 113 17.91 -30.52 11.56
CA ASP A 113 17.88 -29.16 12.15
C ASP A 113 16.45 -28.64 12.35
N LEU A 114 15.42 -29.37 11.94
CA LEU A 114 14.02 -28.95 12.08
C LEU A 114 13.28 -29.73 13.15
N THR A 115 12.29 -29.06 13.76
CA THR A 115 11.34 -29.75 14.66
C THR A 115 10.04 -30.02 13.90
N LEU A 116 9.72 -31.30 13.73
CA LEU A 116 8.48 -31.74 13.07
C LEU A 116 7.32 -31.76 14.08
N ILE A 117 6.16 -31.20 13.67
CA ILE A 117 4.92 -31.18 14.46
C ILE A 117 3.84 -31.90 13.63
N PRO A 118 3.68 -33.22 13.78
CA PRO A 118 2.71 -34.03 13.04
C PRO A 118 1.30 -33.86 13.62
N LEU A 119 0.49 -33.02 13.03
CA LEU A 119 -0.88 -32.76 13.46
C LEU A 119 -1.88 -33.45 12.51
N PRO A 120 -2.68 -34.46 12.93
CA PRO A 120 -3.57 -35.21 12.04
C PRO A 120 -4.85 -34.39 11.72
N LEU A 121 -4.68 -33.26 11.05
CA LEU A 121 -5.74 -32.26 10.80
C LEU A 121 -6.95 -32.84 10.09
N THR A 122 -6.74 -33.60 9.03
CA THR A 122 -7.82 -34.22 8.24
C THR A 122 -8.57 -35.25 9.05
N HIS A 123 -7.90 -36.03 9.89
CA HIS A 123 -8.52 -37.01 10.76
C HIS A 123 -9.39 -36.34 11.82
N LEU A 124 -8.83 -35.40 12.56
CA LEU A 124 -9.54 -34.68 13.63
C LEU A 124 -10.80 -33.94 13.11
N VAL A 125 -10.70 -33.26 11.97
CA VAL A 125 -11.87 -32.56 11.43
C VAL A 125 -12.95 -33.54 10.93
N ASN A 126 -12.57 -34.71 10.39
CA ASN A 126 -13.51 -35.73 9.92
C ASN A 126 -14.30 -36.36 11.05
N GLU A 127 -13.66 -36.58 12.20
CA GLU A 127 -14.31 -37.10 13.40
C GLU A 127 -15.24 -36.08 14.06
N ALA A 128 -14.79 -34.81 14.17
CA ALA A 128 -15.50 -33.79 14.90
C ALA A 128 -16.62 -33.10 14.11
N VAL A 129 -16.54 -33.09 12.76
CA VAL A 129 -17.44 -32.31 11.91
C VAL A 129 -18.29 -33.19 11.02
N ALA A 130 -19.57 -33.32 11.35
CA ALA A 130 -20.53 -34.12 10.59
C ALA A 130 -20.78 -33.54 9.17
N ASN A 131 -20.85 -32.21 9.05
CA ASN A 131 -21.09 -31.55 7.76
C ASN A 131 -19.84 -31.53 6.89
N VAL A 132 -19.79 -32.40 5.87
CA VAL A 132 -18.65 -32.55 4.96
C VAL A 132 -18.24 -31.24 4.26
N ARG A 133 -19.22 -30.37 3.93
CA ARG A 133 -18.94 -29.09 3.26
C ARG A 133 -18.19 -28.09 4.14
N MET A 134 -18.32 -28.20 5.44
CA MET A 134 -17.63 -27.32 6.41
C MET A 134 -16.22 -27.79 6.79
N ARG A 135 -15.89 -29.06 6.53
CA ARG A 135 -14.60 -29.66 6.92
C ARG A 135 -13.38 -28.89 6.42
N PRO A 136 -13.29 -28.47 5.14
CA PRO A 136 -12.14 -27.69 4.66
C PRO A 136 -11.95 -26.37 5.41
N LEU A 137 -13.04 -25.68 5.71
CA LEU A 137 -13.02 -24.40 6.45
C LEU A 137 -12.59 -24.59 7.90
N LEU A 138 -13.22 -25.55 8.59
CA LEU A 138 -12.96 -25.83 10.00
C LEU A 138 -11.58 -26.46 10.24
N LYS A 139 -11.02 -27.17 9.26
CA LYS A 139 -9.62 -27.63 9.30
C LYS A 139 -8.64 -26.47 9.47
N ASN A 140 -8.90 -25.33 8.85
CA ASN A 140 -8.07 -24.15 9.00
C ASN A 140 -8.19 -23.54 10.41
N ILE A 141 -9.37 -23.54 11.00
CA ILE A 141 -9.57 -23.08 12.39
C ILE A 141 -8.90 -24.03 13.38
N LEU A 142 -8.90 -25.34 13.09
CA LEU A 142 -8.28 -26.34 13.95
C LEU A 142 -6.77 -26.12 14.09
N TYR A 143 -6.02 -25.85 12.99
CA TYR A 143 -4.60 -25.55 13.14
C TYR A 143 -4.35 -24.21 13.84
N VAL A 144 -5.25 -23.20 13.71
CA VAL A 144 -5.15 -21.97 14.50
C VAL A 144 -5.26 -22.26 16.00
N GLY A 145 -6.18 -23.17 16.40
CA GLY A 145 -6.27 -23.64 17.77
C GLY A 145 -4.99 -24.35 18.24
N ALA A 146 -4.40 -25.20 17.40
CA ALA A 146 -3.13 -25.84 17.70
C ALA A 146 -1.98 -24.83 17.88
N LEU A 147 -1.89 -23.81 17.02
CA LEU A 147 -0.91 -22.74 17.17
C LEU A 147 -1.10 -21.95 18.47
N ALA A 148 -2.35 -21.70 18.89
CA ALA A 148 -2.61 -21.06 20.16
C ALA A 148 -2.02 -21.83 21.35
N ALA A 149 -2.12 -23.18 21.33
CA ALA A 149 -1.50 -24.03 22.34
C ALA A 149 0.03 -24.01 22.28
N LEU A 150 0.60 -24.10 21.07
CA LEU A 150 2.06 -24.11 20.84
C LEU A 150 2.73 -22.80 21.27
N PHE A 151 2.04 -21.66 21.08
CA PHE A 151 2.55 -20.33 21.42
C PHE A 151 2.11 -19.83 22.79
N ASP A 152 1.42 -20.66 23.58
CA ASP A 152 0.83 -20.30 24.90
C ASP A 152 -0.10 -19.06 24.83
N MET A 153 -0.85 -18.90 23.74
CA MET A 153 -1.84 -17.84 23.59
C MET A 153 -3.11 -18.15 24.40
N GLU A 154 -3.76 -17.11 24.88
CA GLU A 154 -5.07 -17.22 25.53
C GLU A 154 -6.16 -17.59 24.49
N LEU A 155 -6.72 -18.81 24.60
CA LEU A 155 -7.74 -19.29 23.66
C LEU A 155 -8.98 -18.37 23.62
N ALA A 156 -9.30 -17.72 24.74
CA ALA A 156 -10.42 -16.78 24.86
C ALA A 156 -10.32 -15.62 23.86
N VAL A 157 -9.11 -15.10 23.59
CA VAL A 157 -8.89 -14.00 22.64
C VAL A 157 -9.31 -14.41 21.21
N LEU A 158 -8.99 -15.63 20.81
CA LEU A 158 -9.38 -16.19 19.51
C LEU A 158 -10.90 -16.46 19.46
N ALA A 159 -11.46 -17.05 20.51
CA ALA A 159 -12.89 -17.34 20.59
C ALA A 159 -13.72 -16.04 20.52
N ASP A 160 -13.32 -14.99 21.23
CA ASP A 160 -13.97 -13.69 21.18
C ASP A 160 -13.83 -13.02 19.79
N SER A 161 -12.70 -13.26 19.12
CA SER A 161 -12.50 -12.80 17.76
C SER A 161 -13.47 -13.47 16.78
N LEU A 162 -13.72 -14.78 16.96
CA LEU A 162 -14.72 -15.52 16.18
C LEU A 162 -16.15 -15.04 16.47
N ARG A 163 -16.50 -14.81 17.74
CA ARG A 163 -17.83 -14.27 18.09
C ARG A 163 -18.09 -12.92 17.41
N ARG A 164 -17.12 -12.02 17.41
CA ARG A 164 -17.22 -10.71 16.73
C ARG A 164 -17.28 -10.87 15.21
N GLN A 165 -16.49 -11.76 14.62
CA GLN A 165 -16.52 -12.01 13.18
C GLN A 165 -17.89 -12.51 12.70
N PHE A 166 -18.55 -13.33 13.50
CA PHE A 166 -19.86 -13.92 13.21
C PHE A 166 -21.02 -13.26 13.96
N GLU A 167 -20.87 -12.01 14.43
CA GLU A 167 -21.91 -11.27 15.18
C GLU A 167 -23.25 -11.23 14.43
N LYS A 168 -23.21 -11.06 13.10
CA LYS A 168 -24.41 -11.06 12.24
C LYS A 168 -25.01 -12.46 12.02
N ASN A 169 -24.28 -13.52 12.28
CA ASN A 169 -24.72 -14.91 12.16
C ASN A 169 -24.10 -15.80 13.24
N PRO A 170 -24.56 -15.68 14.51
CA PRO A 170 -23.94 -16.38 15.66
C PRO A 170 -23.92 -17.91 15.52
N ARG A 171 -24.80 -18.49 14.70
CA ARG A 171 -24.82 -19.95 14.45
C ARG A 171 -23.55 -20.48 13.79
N LEU A 172 -22.78 -19.59 13.14
CA LEU A 172 -21.48 -19.95 12.55
C LEU A 172 -20.34 -19.85 13.58
N ALA A 173 -20.49 -19.13 14.67
CA ALA A 173 -19.44 -18.98 15.67
C ALA A 173 -19.13 -20.29 16.39
N GLU A 174 -20.16 -20.98 16.90
CA GLU A 174 -19.98 -22.19 17.72
C GLU A 174 -19.21 -23.33 17.03
N PRO A 175 -19.49 -23.71 15.76
CA PRO A 175 -18.70 -24.73 15.08
C PRO A 175 -17.22 -24.34 14.90
N ASN A 176 -16.95 -23.04 14.71
CA ASN A 176 -15.58 -22.53 14.61
C ASN A 176 -14.87 -22.56 15.97
N ILE A 177 -15.54 -22.15 17.05
CA ILE A 177 -14.99 -22.20 18.40
C ILE A 177 -14.70 -23.65 18.79
N HIS A 178 -15.60 -24.59 18.49
CA HIS A 178 -15.39 -26.00 18.77
C HIS A 178 -14.17 -26.57 18.03
N ALA A 179 -14.00 -26.24 16.73
CA ALA A 179 -12.82 -26.63 15.97
C ALA A 179 -11.52 -26.05 16.55
N LEU A 180 -11.57 -24.80 17.02
CA LEU A 180 -10.46 -24.12 17.70
C LEU A 180 -10.06 -24.88 18.98
N GLU A 181 -11.04 -25.26 19.80
CA GLU A 181 -10.85 -26.01 21.06
C GLU A 181 -10.24 -27.40 20.82
N ILE A 182 -10.69 -28.13 19.79
CA ILE A 182 -10.14 -29.44 19.43
C ILE A 182 -8.66 -29.31 19.06
N GLY A 183 -8.31 -28.35 18.19
CA GLY A 183 -6.92 -28.14 17.80
C GLY A 183 -6.03 -27.78 18.98
N HIS A 184 -6.51 -26.90 19.85
CA HIS A 184 -5.82 -26.48 21.07
C HIS A 184 -5.59 -27.66 22.03
N ALA A 185 -6.65 -28.42 22.33
CA ALA A 185 -6.57 -29.56 23.25
C ALA A 185 -5.61 -30.65 22.73
N TYR A 186 -5.70 -30.94 21.42
CA TYR A 186 -4.80 -31.93 20.80
C TYR A 186 -3.33 -31.49 20.90
N ALA A 187 -3.02 -30.27 20.50
CA ALA A 187 -1.63 -29.79 20.53
C ALA A 187 -1.08 -29.72 21.96
N ARG A 188 -1.89 -29.28 22.92
CA ARG A 188 -1.49 -29.26 24.35
C ARG A 188 -1.22 -30.63 24.92
N GLY A 189 -1.98 -31.65 24.51
CA GLY A 189 -1.80 -33.03 24.99
C GLY A 189 -0.63 -33.80 24.34
N HIS A 190 -0.31 -33.49 23.08
CA HIS A 190 0.66 -34.26 22.31
C HIS A 190 2.01 -33.54 22.10
N PHE A 191 2.04 -32.22 22.18
CA PHE A 191 3.22 -31.39 21.90
C PHE A 191 3.54 -30.41 23.03
N PRO A 192 3.47 -30.81 24.31
CA PRO A 192 3.86 -29.92 25.41
C PRO A 192 5.33 -29.53 25.22
N ASP A 193 5.63 -28.23 25.36
CA ASP A 193 6.99 -27.68 25.28
C ASP A 193 7.78 -27.95 23.98
N THR A 194 7.10 -28.45 22.93
CA THR A 194 7.75 -28.76 21.64
C THR A 194 8.16 -27.48 20.90
N CYS A 195 7.36 -26.42 20.98
CA CYS A 195 7.64 -25.13 20.32
C CYS A 195 8.10 -24.08 21.33
N ARG A 196 9.24 -23.46 21.06
CA ARG A 196 9.83 -22.40 21.91
C ARG A 196 9.51 -20.97 21.40
N LEU A 197 8.75 -20.86 20.33
CA LEU A 197 8.18 -19.59 19.92
C LEU A 197 6.94 -19.31 20.78
N LYS A 198 6.86 -18.11 21.37
CA LYS A 198 5.78 -17.74 22.29
C LYS A 198 5.20 -16.39 21.96
N VAL A 199 3.89 -16.23 22.18
CA VAL A 199 3.21 -14.94 22.15
C VAL A 199 2.81 -14.56 23.58
N ARG A 200 3.29 -13.44 24.04
CA ARG A 200 2.96 -12.88 25.36
C ARG A 200 2.22 -11.58 25.18
N GLN A 201 1.32 -11.31 26.11
CA GLN A 201 0.62 -10.02 26.12
C GLN A 201 1.62 -8.86 26.21
N SER A 202 1.35 -7.81 25.45
CA SER A 202 2.16 -6.61 25.36
C SER A 202 1.25 -5.36 25.34
N ASP A 203 1.84 -4.17 25.36
CA ASP A 203 1.16 -2.90 25.20
C ASP A 203 1.70 -2.10 23.98
N ARG A 204 2.52 -2.73 23.15
CA ARG A 204 3.22 -2.07 22.03
C ARG A 204 2.29 -1.58 20.93
N VAL A 205 1.09 -2.14 20.83
CA VAL A 205 0.08 -1.70 19.85
C VAL A 205 -0.54 -0.35 20.26
N GLY A 206 -0.73 -0.09 21.57
CA GLY A 206 -1.37 1.14 22.05
C GLY A 206 -2.75 1.35 21.44
N ASP A 207 -2.99 2.53 20.85
CA ASP A 207 -4.22 2.93 20.15
C ASP A 207 -4.20 2.65 18.65
N ALA A 208 -3.15 1.99 18.14
CA ALA A 208 -3.02 1.69 16.73
C ALA A 208 -4.19 0.84 16.19
N VAL A 209 -4.43 0.98 14.89
CA VAL A 209 -5.43 0.20 14.16
C VAL A 209 -4.75 -0.71 13.15
N ILE A 210 -5.46 -1.77 12.76
CA ILE A 210 -5.03 -2.66 11.68
C ILE A 210 -6.05 -2.59 10.54
N MET A 211 -5.59 -2.23 9.35
CA MET A 211 -6.43 -2.12 8.15
C MET A 211 -5.59 -2.14 6.88
N ASP A 212 -6.23 -2.40 5.75
CA ASP A 212 -5.61 -2.31 4.43
C ASP A 212 -5.62 -0.87 3.88
N GLY A 213 -4.66 -0.58 2.99
CA GLY A 213 -4.50 0.74 2.39
C GLY A 213 -5.63 1.13 1.44
N ASN A 214 -6.27 0.18 0.76
CA ASN A 214 -7.40 0.45 -0.13
C ASN A 214 -8.63 0.93 0.64
N THR A 215 -8.94 0.28 1.77
CA THR A 215 -10.00 0.75 2.69
C THR A 215 -9.67 2.15 3.23
N ALA A 216 -8.42 2.40 3.60
CA ALA A 216 -7.98 3.71 4.07
C ALA A 216 -8.09 4.79 2.97
N ALA A 217 -7.67 4.48 1.74
CA ALA A 217 -7.82 5.39 0.58
C ALA A 217 -9.29 5.70 0.27
N ALA A 218 -10.17 4.70 0.34
CA ALA A 218 -11.61 4.89 0.18
C ALA A 218 -12.20 5.84 1.23
N LEU A 219 -11.83 5.66 2.50
CA LEU A 219 -12.20 6.58 3.58
C LEU A 219 -11.60 7.97 3.37
N GLY A 220 -10.36 8.05 2.86
CA GLY A 220 -9.70 9.29 2.48
C GLY A 220 -10.44 10.02 1.36
N ALA A 221 -10.92 9.31 0.34
CA ALA A 221 -11.74 9.89 -0.72
C ALA A 221 -13.07 10.43 -0.18
N LEU A 222 -13.72 9.67 0.71
CA LEU A 222 -14.95 10.12 1.37
C LEU A 222 -14.73 11.38 2.23
N TYR A 223 -13.64 11.39 3.01
CA TYR A 223 -13.21 12.52 3.83
C TYR A 223 -12.77 13.73 2.99
N GLY A 224 -12.13 13.47 1.83
CA GLY A 224 -11.79 14.44 0.82
C GLY A 224 -13.00 15.03 0.08
N GLY A 225 -14.22 14.58 0.38
CA GLY A 225 -15.46 15.11 -0.19
C GLY A 225 -15.78 14.58 -1.59
N ALA A 226 -15.29 13.42 -1.97
CA ALA A 226 -15.65 12.79 -3.24
C ALA A 226 -17.15 12.56 -3.35
N THR A 227 -17.73 12.92 -4.50
CA THR A 227 -19.16 12.79 -4.81
C THR A 227 -19.42 11.97 -6.06
N VAL A 228 -18.41 11.80 -6.91
CA VAL A 228 -18.52 11.00 -8.14
C VAL A 228 -17.33 10.05 -8.26
N VAL A 229 -17.61 8.80 -8.59
CA VAL A 229 -16.63 7.78 -8.94
C VAL A 229 -16.95 7.23 -10.31
N GLY A 230 -16.01 7.34 -11.24
CA GLY A 230 -16.03 6.58 -12.51
C GLY A 230 -14.98 5.48 -12.40
N TRP A 231 -15.33 4.20 -12.63
CA TRP A 231 -14.39 3.13 -12.40
C TRP A 231 -14.60 1.92 -13.31
N TYR A 232 -13.56 1.11 -13.42
CA TYR A 232 -13.61 -0.19 -14.08
C TYR A 232 -12.91 -1.24 -13.19
N PRO A 233 -13.47 -2.47 -13.06
CA PRO A 233 -12.90 -3.49 -12.18
C PRO A 233 -11.51 -3.94 -12.60
N ILE A 234 -10.54 -3.79 -11.72
CA ILE A 234 -9.18 -4.31 -11.91
C ILE A 234 -8.53 -4.61 -10.55
N THR A 235 -7.90 -5.78 -10.42
CA THR A 235 -7.04 -6.10 -9.27
C THR A 235 -5.76 -5.25 -9.35
N PRO A 236 -5.33 -4.62 -8.23
CA PRO A 236 -5.84 -4.70 -6.87
C PRO A 236 -6.77 -3.55 -6.45
N SER A 237 -7.16 -2.63 -7.32
CA SER A 237 -7.83 -1.38 -6.96
C SER A 237 -9.34 -1.50 -6.70
N THR A 238 -10.00 -2.56 -7.16
CA THR A 238 -11.47 -2.74 -7.05
C THR A 238 -11.98 -2.57 -5.62
N SER A 239 -11.25 -3.05 -4.61
CA SER A 239 -11.66 -2.96 -3.21
C SER A 239 -11.71 -1.52 -2.67
N ILE A 240 -11.04 -0.54 -3.32
CA ILE A 240 -11.21 0.88 -2.99
C ILE A 240 -12.66 1.30 -3.24
N ILE A 241 -13.18 0.94 -4.40
CA ILE A 241 -14.54 1.34 -4.80
C ILE A 241 -15.61 0.61 -3.99
N GLU A 242 -15.39 -0.67 -3.71
CA GLU A 242 -16.26 -1.46 -2.83
C GLU A 242 -16.31 -0.86 -1.42
N ALA A 243 -15.16 -0.53 -0.83
CA ALA A 243 -15.07 0.14 0.46
C ALA A 243 -15.70 1.54 0.42
N PHE A 244 -15.42 2.34 -0.61
CA PHE A 244 -16.05 3.64 -0.80
C PHE A 244 -17.57 3.55 -0.84
N GLY A 245 -18.12 2.62 -1.61
CA GLY A 245 -19.56 2.38 -1.71
C GLY A 245 -20.17 1.97 -0.36
N HIS A 246 -19.49 1.06 0.36
CA HIS A 246 -19.91 0.63 1.69
C HIS A 246 -19.99 1.81 2.68
N TYR A 247 -18.94 2.61 2.77
CA TYR A 247 -18.89 3.74 3.71
C TYR A 247 -19.76 4.93 3.25
N ALA A 248 -19.89 5.16 1.95
CA ALA A 248 -20.82 6.15 1.42
C ALA A 248 -22.28 5.80 1.76
N GLY A 249 -22.67 4.53 1.64
CA GLY A 249 -23.96 4.02 2.09
C GLY A 249 -24.20 4.18 3.59
N LYS A 250 -23.15 4.34 4.38
CA LYS A 250 -23.24 4.57 5.83
C LYS A 250 -23.24 6.06 6.21
N TYR A 251 -22.46 6.89 5.53
CA TYR A 251 -22.18 8.26 5.95
C TYR A 251 -22.66 9.35 4.97
N ARG A 252 -23.10 8.98 3.76
CA ARG A 252 -23.50 9.92 2.70
C ARG A 252 -24.91 9.66 2.19
N VAL A 253 -25.83 9.24 3.09
CA VAL A 253 -27.25 9.06 2.80
C VAL A 253 -28.04 10.20 3.40
N GLU A 254 -28.94 10.80 2.62
CA GLU A 254 -29.88 11.82 3.11
C GLU A 254 -30.91 11.18 4.05
N ALA A 255 -31.06 11.74 5.23
CA ALA A 255 -31.99 11.22 6.23
C ALA A 255 -33.45 11.23 5.75
N ASP A 256 -33.85 12.29 5.03
CA ASP A 256 -35.24 12.50 4.62
C ASP A 256 -35.67 11.68 3.39
N THR A 257 -34.72 11.44 2.46
CA THR A 257 -35.03 10.81 1.18
C THR A 257 -34.48 9.37 1.07
N GLY A 258 -33.54 9.00 1.93
CA GLY A 258 -32.80 7.74 1.84
C GLY A 258 -31.88 7.66 0.61
N ARG A 259 -31.69 8.75 -0.12
CA ARG A 259 -30.85 8.78 -1.33
C ARG A 259 -29.38 8.97 -0.96
N MET A 260 -28.52 8.25 -1.65
CA MET A 260 -27.07 8.41 -1.53
C MET A 260 -26.62 9.69 -2.23
N ARG A 261 -25.82 10.52 -1.54
CA ARG A 261 -25.26 11.78 -2.08
C ARG A 261 -23.96 11.57 -2.84
N VAL A 262 -23.75 10.40 -3.41
CA VAL A 262 -22.62 10.08 -4.27
C VAL A 262 -23.12 9.26 -5.47
N ALA A 263 -22.45 9.43 -6.61
CA ALA A 263 -22.66 8.62 -7.80
C ALA A 263 -21.45 7.70 -7.98
N ILE A 264 -21.69 6.39 -8.09
CA ILE A 264 -20.67 5.38 -8.36
C ILE A 264 -21.04 4.73 -9.67
N VAL A 265 -20.24 4.98 -10.72
CA VAL A 265 -20.54 4.58 -12.08
C VAL A 265 -19.49 3.58 -12.56
N GLN A 266 -19.88 2.32 -12.75
CA GLN A 266 -19.02 1.36 -13.42
C GLN A 266 -19.07 1.63 -14.91
N ALA A 267 -17.92 1.92 -15.49
CA ALA A 267 -17.76 2.19 -16.91
C ALA A 267 -17.53 0.89 -17.70
N GLU A 268 -17.50 0.99 -19.01
CA GLU A 268 -17.23 -0.13 -19.91
C GLU A 268 -15.72 -0.50 -19.94
N ASP A 269 -14.87 0.51 -19.74
CA ASP A 269 -13.41 0.38 -19.65
C ASP A 269 -12.80 1.53 -18.82
N GLU A 270 -11.48 1.53 -18.69
CA GLU A 270 -10.73 2.57 -17.97
C GLU A 270 -10.79 3.92 -18.70
N LEU A 271 -10.83 3.94 -20.03
CA LEU A 271 -10.93 5.15 -20.82
C LEU A 271 -12.25 5.87 -20.55
N ALA A 272 -13.38 5.14 -20.57
CA ALA A 272 -14.68 5.69 -20.20
C ALA A 272 -14.71 6.12 -18.72
N ALA A 273 -14.08 5.37 -17.82
CA ALA A 273 -14.02 5.69 -16.40
C ALA A 273 -13.38 7.07 -16.14
N ILE A 274 -12.19 7.33 -16.71
CA ILE A 274 -11.51 8.62 -16.55
C ILE A 274 -12.28 9.76 -17.24
N GLY A 275 -12.94 9.49 -18.37
CA GLY A 275 -13.80 10.44 -19.06
C GLY A 275 -14.98 10.92 -18.18
N ILE A 276 -15.61 9.99 -17.45
CA ILE A 276 -16.67 10.31 -16.47
C ILE A 276 -16.11 11.21 -15.35
N VAL A 277 -14.93 10.91 -14.83
CA VAL A 277 -14.28 11.70 -13.78
C VAL A 277 -13.97 13.12 -14.26
N ILE A 278 -13.41 13.27 -15.46
CA ILE A 278 -13.10 14.59 -16.05
C ILE A 278 -14.39 15.40 -16.25
N GLY A 279 -15.42 14.82 -16.84
CA GLY A 279 -16.70 15.49 -17.05
C GLY A 279 -17.39 15.92 -15.75
N ALA A 280 -17.37 15.06 -14.74
CA ALA A 280 -17.91 15.39 -13.41
C ALA A 280 -17.11 16.50 -12.72
N SER A 281 -15.78 16.45 -12.77
CA SER A 281 -14.91 17.45 -12.18
C SER A 281 -15.00 18.80 -12.86
N TRP A 282 -15.16 18.83 -14.18
CA TRP A 282 -15.42 20.07 -14.93
C TRP A 282 -16.71 20.75 -14.47
N ASN A 283 -17.73 19.98 -14.11
CA ASN A 283 -19.00 20.46 -13.54
C ASN A 283 -18.91 20.81 -12.04
N GLY A 284 -17.76 20.69 -11.41
CA GLY A 284 -17.54 21.06 -10.02
C GLY A 284 -17.69 19.94 -9.00
N ALA A 285 -17.91 18.69 -9.44
CA ALA A 285 -17.84 17.55 -8.54
C ALA A 285 -16.40 17.27 -8.10
N ARG A 286 -16.21 16.74 -6.89
CA ARG A 286 -14.98 16.06 -6.51
C ARG A 286 -15.08 14.62 -6.99
N ALA A 287 -14.37 14.30 -8.06
CA ALA A 287 -14.47 13.02 -8.73
C ALA A 287 -13.12 12.29 -8.76
N PHE A 288 -13.17 10.94 -8.69
CA PHE A 288 -11.97 10.13 -8.77
C PHE A 288 -12.22 8.80 -9.48
N THR A 289 -11.12 8.17 -9.85
CA THR A 289 -11.08 6.77 -10.28
C THR A 289 -9.94 6.05 -9.57
N ALA A 290 -10.02 4.72 -9.52
CA ALA A 290 -8.94 3.86 -9.04
C ALA A 290 -8.67 2.76 -10.06
N THR A 291 -7.39 2.52 -10.33
CA THR A 291 -6.93 1.54 -11.32
C THR A 291 -5.58 0.95 -10.95
N SER A 292 -4.89 0.34 -11.89
CA SER A 292 -3.52 -0.16 -11.82
C SER A 292 -2.79 0.24 -13.12
N GLY A 293 -1.49 0.05 -13.21
CA GLY A 293 -0.67 0.49 -14.35
C GLY A 293 -1.22 0.18 -15.74
N ALA A 294 -1.86 -0.99 -15.92
CA ALA A 294 -2.52 -1.32 -17.19
C ALA A 294 -3.63 -0.33 -17.56
N GLY A 295 -4.46 0.08 -16.57
CA GLY A 295 -5.50 1.08 -16.78
C GLY A 295 -4.94 2.50 -16.93
N VAL A 296 -3.86 2.84 -16.22
CA VAL A 296 -3.16 4.12 -16.45
C VAL A 296 -2.72 4.24 -17.90
N SER A 297 -2.17 3.16 -18.48
CA SER A 297 -1.78 3.14 -19.90
C SER A 297 -2.94 3.46 -20.84
N LEU A 298 -4.16 3.01 -20.55
CA LEU A 298 -5.36 3.34 -21.34
C LEU A 298 -5.87 4.76 -21.10
N MET A 299 -5.62 5.32 -19.90
CA MET A 299 -6.09 6.65 -19.51
C MET A 299 -5.19 7.79 -19.99
N THR A 300 -4.02 7.51 -20.55
CA THR A 300 -2.96 8.51 -20.80
C THR A 300 -3.43 9.69 -21.65
N GLU A 301 -4.21 9.45 -22.70
CA GLU A 301 -4.69 10.54 -23.56
C GLU A 301 -5.63 11.50 -22.81
N PHE A 302 -6.58 10.96 -22.04
CA PHE A 302 -7.48 11.77 -21.22
C PHE A 302 -6.78 12.48 -20.06
N LEU A 303 -5.72 11.90 -19.49
CA LEU A 303 -4.87 12.59 -18.51
C LEU A 303 -4.18 13.81 -19.15
N GLY A 304 -3.73 13.69 -20.40
CA GLY A 304 -3.20 14.82 -21.17
C GLY A 304 -4.25 15.90 -21.43
N LEU A 305 -5.48 15.51 -21.79
CA LEU A 305 -6.59 16.43 -21.91
C LEU A 305 -6.84 17.18 -20.57
N ALA A 306 -6.93 16.45 -19.47
CA ALA A 306 -7.17 17.06 -18.15
C ALA A 306 -6.01 17.98 -17.72
N TYR A 307 -4.77 17.65 -18.06
CA TYR A 307 -3.59 18.48 -17.81
C TYR A 307 -3.64 19.79 -18.58
N PHE A 308 -3.88 19.73 -19.89
CA PHE A 308 -3.83 20.91 -20.77
C PHE A 308 -5.09 21.79 -20.66
N ALA A 309 -6.27 21.19 -20.47
CA ALA A 309 -7.52 21.90 -20.21
C ALA A 309 -7.66 22.35 -18.75
N GLU A 310 -6.74 21.95 -17.89
CA GLU A 310 -6.66 22.26 -16.46
C GLU A 310 -7.93 21.87 -15.69
N VAL A 311 -8.32 20.60 -15.82
CA VAL A 311 -9.44 20.00 -15.10
C VAL A 311 -8.90 19.19 -13.93
N PRO A 312 -9.37 19.42 -12.69
CA PRO A 312 -8.98 18.62 -11.53
C PRO A 312 -9.38 17.14 -11.72
N VAL A 313 -8.47 16.24 -11.44
CA VAL A 313 -8.73 14.79 -11.45
C VAL A 313 -7.97 14.15 -10.32
N VAL A 314 -8.57 13.19 -9.61
CA VAL A 314 -7.86 12.32 -8.67
C VAL A 314 -7.87 10.90 -9.23
N LEU A 315 -6.69 10.34 -9.36
CA LEU A 315 -6.46 8.96 -9.76
C LEU A 315 -5.74 8.22 -8.63
N VAL A 316 -6.23 7.06 -8.21
CA VAL A 316 -5.51 6.16 -7.31
C VAL A 316 -4.96 5.01 -8.14
N ASP A 317 -3.65 4.95 -8.28
CA ASP A 317 -2.94 3.86 -8.92
C ASP A 317 -2.46 2.86 -7.87
N VAL A 318 -3.04 1.65 -7.88
CA VAL A 318 -2.59 0.56 -7.02
C VAL A 318 -1.72 -0.35 -7.86
N GLN A 319 -0.41 -0.13 -7.78
CA GLN A 319 0.59 -0.76 -8.64
C GLN A 319 0.67 -2.28 -8.44
N ARG A 320 0.87 -2.99 -9.51
CA ARG A 320 1.12 -4.44 -9.54
C ARG A 320 2.23 -4.76 -10.54
N VAL A 321 2.70 -6.01 -10.53
CA VAL A 321 3.74 -6.46 -11.46
C VAL A 321 3.28 -6.33 -12.90
N GLY A 322 4.00 -5.52 -13.69
CA GLY A 322 3.96 -5.42 -15.15
C GLY A 322 5.15 -6.12 -15.80
N PRO A 323 5.38 -5.92 -17.12
CA PRO A 323 4.54 -5.17 -18.06
C PRO A 323 3.28 -5.92 -18.50
N SER A 324 2.35 -5.21 -19.16
CA SER A 324 1.05 -5.74 -19.61
C SER A 324 0.22 -6.25 -18.42
N THR A 325 -0.46 -7.39 -18.55
CA THR A 325 -1.20 -8.01 -17.44
C THR A 325 -0.27 -8.48 -16.32
N GLY A 326 0.96 -8.87 -16.64
CA GLY A 326 2.01 -9.26 -15.71
C GLY A 326 1.58 -10.33 -14.71
N MET A 327 1.81 -10.07 -13.43
CA MET A 327 1.33 -10.90 -12.33
C MET A 327 0.29 -10.09 -11.51
N PRO A 328 -1.02 -10.21 -11.77
CA PRO A 328 -2.05 -9.33 -11.22
C PRO A 328 -2.14 -9.31 -9.69
N THR A 329 -1.62 -10.34 -9.03
CA THR A 329 -1.66 -10.55 -7.58
C THR A 329 -0.27 -10.48 -6.94
N ARG A 330 0.64 -9.73 -7.57
CA ARG A 330 2.00 -9.50 -7.07
C ARG A 330 2.29 -8.00 -7.04
N THR A 331 3.04 -7.58 -6.01
CA THR A 331 3.38 -6.17 -5.81
C THR A 331 4.60 -5.73 -6.60
N GLN A 332 4.59 -4.48 -7.05
CA GLN A 332 5.72 -3.80 -7.68
C GLN A 332 5.48 -2.28 -7.58
N GLN A 333 6.54 -1.47 -7.79
CA GLN A 333 6.48 0.00 -7.84
C GLN A 333 7.05 0.46 -9.20
N SER A 334 6.44 0.03 -10.30
CA SER A 334 6.98 0.21 -11.65
C SER A 334 6.16 1.12 -12.57
N ASP A 335 5.17 1.85 -12.02
CA ASP A 335 4.32 2.74 -12.79
C ASP A 335 4.71 4.23 -12.62
N LEU A 336 5.84 4.50 -11.91
CA LEU A 336 6.27 5.87 -11.55
C LEU A 336 6.48 6.77 -12.77
N LEU A 337 7.29 6.32 -13.74
CA LEU A 337 7.58 7.10 -14.94
C LEU A 337 6.33 7.27 -15.81
N ALA A 338 5.55 6.19 -15.94
CA ALA A 338 4.30 6.20 -16.68
C ALA A 338 3.28 7.19 -16.10
N CYS A 339 3.19 7.28 -14.77
CA CYS A 339 2.31 8.21 -14.07
C CYS A 339 2.86 9.64 -14.07
N ALA A 340 4.17 9.82 -13.80
CA ALA A 340 4.78 11.14 -13.73
C ALA A 340 4.67 11.92 -15.04
N TRP A 341 4.76 11.22 -16.18
CA TRP A 341 4.75 11.78 -17.53
C TRP A 341 3.59 11.22 -18.38
N ALA A 342 2.49 10.86 -17.77
CA ALA A 342 1.36 10.30 -18.49
C ALA A 342 0.88 11.23 -19.60
N SER A 343 0.59 10.67 -20.78
CA SER A 343 0.25 11.32 -22.04
C SER A 343 1.46 11.58 -22.94
N HIS A 344 1.24 12.28 -24.03
CA HIS A 344 2.25 12.72 -24.99
C HIS A 344 2.52 14.22 -24.82
N GLY A 345 3.65 14.70 -25.35
CA GLY A 345 4.07 16.08 -25.17
C GLY A 345 4.68 16.36 -23.79
N ASP A 346 4.72 17.62 -23.40
CA ASP A 346 5.40 18.07 -22.18
C ASP A 346 4.41 18.08 -20.99
N THR A 347 4.02 16.89 -20.54
CA THR A 347 3.10 16.70 -19.41
C THR A 347 3.85 16.29 -18.15
N LYS A 348 3.38 16.73 -16.98
CA LYS A 348 3.86 16.30 -15.66
C LYS A 348 2.70 16.24 -14.67
N HIS A 349 2.62 15.16 -13.90
CA HIS A 349 1.56 14.97 -12.91
C HIS A 349 2.12 14.84 -11.50
N PRO A 350 1.56 15.55 -10.50
CA PRO A 350 1.90 15.32 -9.09
C PRO A 350 1.56 13.88 -8.67
N LEU A 351 2.54 13.22 -8.04
CA LEU A 351 2.39 11.90 -7.45
C LEU A 351 2.44 12.01 -5.93
N LEU A 352 1.57 11.31 -5.22
CA LEU A 352 1.60 11.15 -3.77
C LEU A 352 1.96 9.71 -3.44
N LEU A 353 2.91 9.49 -2.52
CA LEU A 353 3.56 8.21 -2.25
C LEU A 353 3.30 7.76 -0.80
N PRO A 354 2.08 7.30 -0.46
CA PRO A 354 1.78 6.81 0.89
C PRO A 354 2.58 5.55 1.23
N CYS A 355 2.94 5.38 2.51
CA CYS A 355 3.68 4.21 2.98
C CYS A 355 2.92 3.34 3.99
N ASP A 356 1.79 3.81 4.48
CA ASP A 356 0.94 3.13 5.44
C ASP A 356 -0.54 3.50 5.24
N PRO A 357 -1.51 2.84 5.89
CA PRO A 357 -2.93 3.16 5.75
C PRO A 357 -3.29 4.59 6.18
N ARG A 358 -2.60 5.14 7.18
CA ARG A 358 -2.84 6.51 7.59
C ARG A 358 -2.48 7.50 6.48
N GLU A 359 -1.35 7.31 5.82
CA GLU A 359 -0.98 8.14 4.67
C GLU A 359 -1.86 7.85 3.44
N CYS A 360 -2.34 6.62 3.23
CA CYS A 360 -3.35 6.34 2.20
C CYS A 360 -4.61 7.19 2.41
N PHE A 361 -5.09 7.28 3.65
CA PHE A 361 -6.22 8.13 4.01
C PHE A 361 -5.92 9.62 3.83
N ASP A 362 -4.86 10.13 4.46
CA ASP A 362 -4.52 11.54 4.47
C ASP A 362 -4.18 12.06 3.06
N MET A 363 -3.36 11.31 2.29
CA MET A 363 -2.93 11.73 0.96
C MET A 363 -4.04 11.61 -0.08
N THR A 364 -4.93 10.61 0.02
CA THR A 364 -6.10 10.56 -0.87
C THR A 364 -7.03 11.75 -0.61
N ALA A 365 -7.26 12.12 0.64
CA ALA A 365 -8.03 13.31 0.95
C ALA A 365 -7.35 14.60 0.47
N GLN A 366 -6.02 14.70 0.61
CA GLN A 366 -5.22 15.83 0.16
C GLN A 366 -5.16 15.92 -1.38
N ALA A 367 -5.21 14.79 -2.08
CA ALA A 367 -5.18 14.76 -3.54
C ALA A 367 -6.31 15.57 -4.17
N PHE A 368 -7.51 15.57 -3.57
CA PHE A 368 -8.62 16.40 -4.04
C PHE A 368 -8.34 17.90 -3.86
N ASP A 369 -7.79 18.30 -2.73
CA ASP A 369 -7.44 19.70 -2.48
C ASP A 369 -6.32 20.17 -3.43
N LEU A 370 -5.29 19.34 -3.63
CA LEU A 370 -4.21 19.63 -4.57
C LEU A 370 -4.70 19.68 -6.02
N ALA A 371 -5.54 18.72 -6.44
CA ALA A 371 -6.07 18.70 -7.80
C ALA A 371 -6.90 19.95 -8.10
N GLU A 372 -7.74 20.40 -7.18
CA GLU A 372 -8.55 21.59 -7.35
C GLU A 372 -7.74 22.88 -7.25
N ARG A 373 -6.78 22.95 -6.33
CA ARG A 373 -5.91 24.10 -6.17
C ARG A 373 -4.99 24.29 -7.38
N LEU A 374 -4.39 23.20 -7.86
CA LEU A 374 -3.50 23.23 -9.03
C LEU A 374 -4.24 23.13 -10.37
N GLN A 375 -5.52 22.75 -10.34
CA GLN A 375 -6.33 22.49 -11.54
C GLN A 375 -5.60 21.52 -12.49
N THR A 376 -5.30 20.32 -12.00
CA THR A 376 -4.52 19.30 -12.72
C THR A 376 -4.81 17.90 -12.18
N PRO A 377 -4.55 16.84 -12.94
CA PRO A 377 -4.56 15.49 -12.38
C PRO A 377 -3.55 15.34 -11.25
N VAL A 378 -3.94 14.66 -10.17
CA VAL A 378 -3.08 14.25 -9.05
C VAL A 378 -3.23 12.75 -8.86
N ILE A 379 -2.12 12.04 -8.79
CA ILE A 379 -2.10 10.57 -8.75
C ILE A 379 -1.60 10.11 -7.38
N VAL A 380 -2.39 9.29 -6.68
CA VAL A 380 -1.98 8.61 -5.44
C VAL A 380 -1.43 7.24 -5.81
N MET A 381 -0.15 7.04 -5.58
CA MET A 381 0.59 5.84 -5.95
C MET A 381 0.69 4.88 -4.77
N SER A 382 -0.21 3.93 -4.68
CA SER A 382 -0.13 2.78 -3.78
C SER A 382 0.43 1.57 -4.53
N ASP A 383 0.48 0.41 -3.90
CA ASP A 383 0.79 -0.86 -4.53
C ASP A 383 -0.02 -1.99 -3.89
N LEU A 384 0.04 -3.19 -4.46
CA LEU A 384 -0.73 -4.35 -3.99
C LEU A 384 -0.42 -4.71 -2.53
N ASP A 385 0.83 -4.60 -2.09
CA ASP A 385 1.19 -4.92 -0.69
C ASP A 385 0.50 -3.96 0.27
N LEU A 386 0.61 -2.66 0.03
CA LEU A 386 -0.03 -1.65 0.87
C LEU A 386 -1.55 -1.68 0.73
N GLY A 387 -2.05 -1.89 -0.50
CA GLY A 387 -3.47 -1.80 -0.81
C GLY A 387 -4.30 -2.98 -0.30
N MET A 388 -3.78 -4.21 -0.32
CA MET A 388 -4.57 -5.42 -0.07
C MET A 388 -4.17 -6.21 1.18
N ASN A 389 -3.06 -5.89 1.82
CA ASN A 389 -2.69 -6.50 3.09
C ASN A 389 -3.09 -5.60 4.26
N ASP A 390 -3.41 -6.23 5.38
CA ASP A 390 -3.61 -5.49 6.63
C ASP A 390 -2.26 -4.96 7.14
N HIS A 391 -2.23 -3.68 7.45
CA HIS A 391 -1.09 -3.00 8.05
C HIS A 391 -1.49 -2.40 9.39
N PHE A 392 -0.59 -2.46 10.33
CA PHE A 392 -0.71 -1.80 11.61
C PHE A 392 -0.20 -0.34 11.49
N GLY A 393 -0.89 0.58 12.13
CA GLY A 393 -0.52 1.99 12.09
C GLY A 393 -1.39 2.88 12.97
N PRO A 394 -1.10 4.18 13.04
CA PRO A 394 -1.88 5.10 13.86
C PRO A 394 -3.33 5.20 13.36
N PRO A 395 -4.28 5.53 14.26
CA PRO A 395 -5.68 5.68 13.88
C PRO A 395 -5.89 6.81 12.88
N LEU A 396 -6.90 6.67 12.04
CA LEU A 396 -7.28 7.71 11.09
C LEU A 396 -7.82 8.92 11.83
N ALA A 397 -7.35 10.12 11.49
CA ALA A 397 -7.85 11.36 12.06
C ALA A 397 -8.97 11.92 11.20
N TRP A 398 -10.18 11.92 11.73
CA TRP A 398 -11.35 12.52 11.10
C TRP A 398 -11.71 13.83 11.80
N ASP A 399 -11.47 14.96 11.11
CA ASP A 399 -11.90 16.27 11.59
C ASP A 399 -13.19 16.68 10.86
N PRO A 400 -14.34 16.74 11.55
CA PRO A 400 -15.60 17.15 10.93
C PRO A 400 -15.62 18.64 10.52
N ALA A 401 -14.71 19.45 11.05
CA ALA A 401 -14.58 20.86 10.71
C ALA A 401 -13.70 21.12 9.48
N ARG A 402 -13.10 20.09 8.90
CA ARG A 402 -12.26 20.23 7.70
C ARG A 402 -13.04 20.94 6.59
N ARG A 403 -12.42 21.98 6.04
CA ARG A 403 -12.90 22.66 4.83
C ARG A 403 -12.10 22.17 3.63
N HIS A 404 -12.82 21.98 2.53
CA HIS A 404 -12.20 21.56 1.27
C HIS A 404 -11.62 22.78 0.56
N ASP A 405 -10.37 22.72 0.14
CA ASP A 405 -9.75 23.72 -0.71
C ASP A 405 -10.23 23.54 -2.15
N ARG A 406 -11.00 24.50 -2.65
CA ARG A 406 -11.54 24.50 -4.02
C ARG A 406 -10.63 25.25 -5.01
N GLY A 407 -9.51 25.77 -4.54
CA GLY A 407 -8.62 26.62 -5.34
C GLY A 407 -9.29 27.94 -5.77
N LYS A 408 -8.85 28.51 -6.88
CA LYS A 408 -9.31 29.79 -7.42
C LYS A 408 -10.63 29.64 -8.19
N VAL A 409 -11.75 29.42 -7.48
CA VAL A 409 -13.11 29.37 -8.08
C VAL A 409 -13.81 30.68 -7.81
N LEU A 410 -14.21 31.39 -8.86
CA LEU A 410 -14.96 32.65 -8.76
C LEU A 410 -16.45 32.36 -8.54
N ASP A 411 -17.04 33.05 -7.58
CA ASP A 411 -18.49 33.09 -7.36
C ASP A 411 -19.20 34.18 -8.18
N ALA A 412 -20.54 34.26 -8.08
CA ALA A 412 -21.33 35.22 -8.83
C ALA A 412 -20.99 36.69 -8.47
N ASP A 413 -20.79 36.98 -7.18
CA ASP A 413 -20.50 38.33 -6.71
C ASP A 413 -19.11 38.80 -7.17
N GLN A 414 -18.12 37.90 -7.12
CA GLN A 414 -16.78 38.15 -7.64
C GLN A 414 -16.80 38.42 -9.15
N LEU A 415 -17.62 37.65 -9.90
CA LEU A 415 -17.77 37.87 -11.35
C LEU A 415 -18.44 39.22 -11.66
N GLU A 416 -19.42 39.70 -10.87
CA GLU A 416 -20.04 41.01 -11.04
C GLU A 416 -19.07 42.13 -10.76
N GLN A 417 -18.16 41.99 -9.80
CA GLN A 417 -17.17 42.98 -9.40
C GLN A 417 -15.98 43.12 -10.37
N LEU A 418 -15.84 42.19 -11.33
CA LEU A 418 -14.74 42.24 -12.29
C LEU A 418 -14.86 43.49 -13.19
N THR A 419 -13.82 44.30 -13.18
CA THR A 419 -13.70 45.50 -14.03
C THR A 419 -12.93 45.22 -15.33
N ALA A 420 -12.14 44.14 -15.36
CA ALA A 420 -11.39 43.68 -16.53
C ALA A 420 -12.02 42.42 -17.13
N THR A 421 -11.69 42.14 -18.38
CA THR A 421 -12.09 40.89 -19.04
C THR A 421 -11.47 39.70 -18.31
N TRP A 422 -12.30 38.79 -17.86
CA TRP A 422 -11.83 37.54 -17.23
C TRP A 422 -11.31 36.55 -18.29
N GLY A 423 -10.17 35.93 -18.00
CA GLY A 423 -9.60 34.87 -18.80
C GLY A 423 -9.43 33.58 -17.96
N ARG A 424 -9.95 32.46 -18.49
CA ARG A 424 -9.87 31.15 -17.81
C ARG A 424 -8.45 30.74 -17.47
N TYR A 425 -7.50 31.07 -18.33
CA TYR A 425 -6.10 30.71 -18.22
C TYR A 425 -5.18 31.89 -17.92
N LEU A 426 -5.78 33.01 -17.53
CA LEU A 426 -5.04 34.20 -17.15
C LEU A 426 -4.42 34.05 -15.76
N ASP A 427 -3.10 34.13 -15.68
CA ASP A 427 -2.33 34.12 -14.44
C ASP A 427 -2.22 35.53 -13.91
N THR A 428 -2.99 35.87 -12.88
CA THR A 428 -3.08 37.24 -12.34
C THR A 428 -2.14 37.52 -11.17
N ASP A 429 -1.59 36.48 -10.53
CA ASP A 429 -0.75 36.59 -9.34
C ASP A 429 0.61 35.89 -9.48
N GLY A 430 0.91 35.33 -10.65
CA GLY A 430 2.23 34.80 -11.01
C GLY A 430 2.52 33.39 -10.52
N ASP A 431 1.52 32.66 -10.00
CA ASP A 431 1.67 31.29 -9.53
C ASP A 431 1.44 30.23 -10.64
N GLY A 432 1.10 30.67 -11.85
CA GLY A 432 0.83 29.83 -13.00
C GLY A 432 -0.60 29.26 -13.06
N ILE A 433 -1.47 29.61 -12.10
CA ILE A 433 -2.83 29.04 -11.97
C ILE A 433 -3.88 30.10 -12.26
N GLY A 434 -4.69 29.89 -13.29
CA GLY A 434 -5.82 30.76 -13.62
C GLY A 434 -7.01 30.53 -12.69
N SER A 435 -7.91 31.54 -12.63
CA SER A 435 -9.21 31.37 -11.96
C SER A 435 -10.16 30.57 -12.83
N ARG A 436 -11.03 29.77 -12.21
CA ARG A 436 -12.09 29.03 -12.90
C ARG A 436 -13.48 29.41 -12.39
N THR A 437 -14.47 29.11 -13.19
CA THR A 437 -15.88 29.18 -12.82
C THR A 437 -16.50 27.79 -12.96
N LEU A 438 -17.66 27.60 -12.38
CA LEU A 438 -18.45 26.39 -12.55
C LEU A 438 -19.70 26.68 -13.39
N PRO A 439 -20.20 25.73 -14.17
CA PRO A 439 -21.44 25.90 -14.93
C PRO A 439 -22.59 26.36 -14.04
N GLY A 440 -23.30 27.39 -14.47
CA GLY A 440 -24.43 27.98 -13.72
C GLY A 440 -24.07 28.97 -12.61
N THR A 441 -22.79 29.28 -12.39
CA THR A 441 -22.40 30.28 -11.37
C THR A 441 -22.96 31.66 -11.66
N HIS A 442 -22.98 32.08 -12.93
CA HIS A 442 -23.49 33.42 -13.33
C HIS A 442 -24.19 33.32 -14.70
N PRO A 443 -25.32 34.05 -14.94
CA PRO A 443 -26.09 33.93 -16.17
C PRO A 443 -25.39 34.48 -17.42
N GLN A 444 -24.43 35.39 -17.29
CA GLN A 444 -23.78 36.05 -18.42
C GLN A 444 -22.26 36.08 -18.36
N ARG A 445 -21.66 35.95 -17.20
CA ARG A 445 -20.21 36.08 -16.99
C ARG A 445 -19.56 34.77 -16.60
N GLY A 446 -18.25 34.67 -16.81
CA GLY A 446 -17.47 33.48 -16.44
C GLY A 446 -17.70 32.27 -17.35
N VAL A 447 -18.32 32.46 -18.50
CA VAL A 447 -18.49 31.38 -19.51
C VAL A 447 -17.19 31.25 -20.30
N TYR A 448 -16.75 29.99 -20.47
CA TYR A 448 -15.57 29.66 -21.27
C TYR A 448 -15.76 28.33 -21.99
N PHE A 449 -14.91 28.12 -22.97
CA PHE A 449 -14.89 26.85 -23.69
C PHE A 449 -13.67 26.03 -23.26
N THR A 450 -13.91 24.84 -22.69
CA THR A 450 -12.82 23.92 -22.33
C THR A 450 -12.22 23.31 -23.60
N ARG A 451 -10.90 23.38 -23.76
CA ARG A 451 -10.20 22.92 -24.95
C ARG A 451 -9.01 22.03 -24.62
N GLY A 452 -8.89 20.93 -25.35
CA GLY A 452 -7.63 20.18 -25.47
C GLY A 452 -6.73 20.70 -26.60
N THR A 453 -7.26 21.61 -27.46
CA THR A 453 -6.48 22.29 -28.50
C THR A 453 -5.80 23.53 -27.97
N SER A 454 -4.80 24.05 -28.68
CA SER A 454 -4.10 25.28 -28.32
C SER A 454 -5.07 26.45 -28.13
N HIS A 455 -4.83 27.25 -27.12
CA HIS A 455 -5.68 28.36 -26.71
C HIS A 455 -4.86 29.50 -26.08
N ASP A 456 -5.43 30.69 -26.09
CA ASP A 456 -4.90 31.85 -25.39
C ASP A 456 -5.38 31.89 -23.91
N GLU A 457 -5.01 32.95 -23.23
CA GLU A 457 -5.37 33.21 -21.83
C GLU A 457 -6.89 33.33 -21.60
N TYR A 458 -7.63 33.66 -22.66
CA TYR A 458 -9.09 33.82 -22.66
C TYR A 458 -9.86 32.62 -23.16
N SER A 459 -9.18 31.46 -23.30
CA SER A 459 -9.70 30.20 -23.84
C SER A 459 -10.13 30.24 -25.32
N ALA A 460 -9.72 31.27 -26.06
CA ALA A 460 -9.94 31.32 -27.51
C ALA A 460 -8.94 30.41 -28.22
N TYR A 461 -9.41 29.64 -29.22
CA TYR A 461 -8.54 28.80 -30.05
C TYR A 461 -7.52 29.69 -30.80
N THR A 462 -6.27 29.28 -30.78
CA THR A 462 -5.19 29.91 -31.52
C THR A 462 -4.07 28.97 -31.83
N GLU A 463 -3.41 29.17 -33.00
CA GLU A 463 -2.16 28.50 -33.38
C GLU A 463 -0.99 29.51 -33.39
N ASP A 464 -1.15 30.67 -32.76
CA ASP A 464 -0.08 31.65 -32.58
C ASP A 464 1.01 31.08 -31.68
N SER A 465 2.24 31.07 -32.19
CA SER A 465 3.40 30.53 -31.50
C SER A 465 3.70 31.23 -30.17
N ASN A 466 3.46 32.52 -30.07
CA ASN A 466 3.71 33.27 -28.84
C ASN A 466 2.64 32.98 -27.78
N ALA A 467 1.38 32.77 -28.18
CA ALA A 467 0.34 32.34 -27.25
C ALA A 467 0.64 30.94 -26.70
N TYR A 468 1.11 30.02 -27.56
CA TYR A 468 1.56 28.70 -27.14
C TYR A 468 2.72 28.77 -26.14
N LEU A 469 3.77 29.55 -26.46
CA LEU A 469 4.90 29.74 -25.55
C LEU A 469 4.47 30.24 -24.17
N ARG A 470 3.62 31.30 -24.12
CA ARG A 470 3.10 31.83 -22.84
C ARG A 470 2.32 30.77 -22.05
N THR A 471 1.53 29.94 -22.72
CA THR A 471 0.79 28.83 -22.07
C THR A 471 1.75 27.81 -21.48
N MET A 472 2.76 27.35 -22.22
CA MET A 472 3.73 26.36 -21.73
C MET A 472 4.59 26.92 -20.58
N GLU A 473 5.05 28.18 -20.67
CA GLU A 473 5.77 28.84 -19.58
C GLU A 473 4.90 29.01 -18.32
N ARG A 474 3.61 29.30 -18.49
CA ARG A 474 2.65 29.37 -17.37
C ARG A 474 2.48 27.98 -16.71
N LEU A 475 2.32 26.92 -17.49
CA LEU A 475 2.25 25.56 -16.98
C LEU A 475 3.55 25.14 -16.25
N ALA A 476 4.71 25.60 -16.74
CA ALA A 476 5.99 25.38 -16.05
C ALA A 476 6.04 26.13 -14.69
N ARG A 477 5.51 27.38 -14.62
CA ARG A 477 5.37 28.09 -13.33
C ARG A 477 4.41 27.36 -12.38
N LYS A 478 3.26 26.88 -12.87
CA LYS A 478 2.33 26.07 -12.08
C LYS A 478 3.01 24.83 -11.50
N TRP A 479 3.91 24.19 -12.25
CA TRP A 479 4.72 23.06 -11.79
C TRP A 479 5.66 23.43 -10.63
N GLN A 480 6.27 24.63 -10.69
CA GLN A 480 7.08 25.12 -9.56
C GLN A 480 6.21 25.42 -8.32
N THR A 481 5.02 25.95 -8.51
CA THR A 481 4.04 26.15 -7.44
C THR A 481 3.64 24.81 -6.81
N ALA A 482 3.41 23.76 -7.62
CA ALA A 482 3.09 22.42 -7.13
C ALA A 482 4.18 21.88 -6.20
N ARG A 483 5.46 22.15 -6.49
CA ARG A 483 6.61 21.72 -5.67
C ARG A 483 6.55 22.20 -4.23
N SER A 484 5.96 23.34 -3.97
CA SER A 484 5.78 23.91 -2.63
C SER A 484 4.53 23.41 -1.90
N LEU A 485 3.60 22.78 -2.61
CA LEU A 485 2.28 22.37 -2.10
C LEU A 485 2.20 20.87 -1.78
N VAL A 486 3.01 20.05 -2.45
CA VAL A 486 3.03 18.60 -2.20
C VAL A 486 3.66 18.27 -0.84
N PRO A 487 3.34 17.11 -0.25
CA PRO A 487 3.94 16.69 1.02
C PRO A 487 5.46 16.62 0.97
N GLY A 488 6.13 17.34 1.88
CA GLY A 488 7.59 17.28 2.03
C GLY A 488 8.08 15.89 2.44
N PRO A 489 9.37 15.57 2.18
CA PRO A 489 9.98 14.29 2.55
C PRO A 489 10.06 14.12 4.07
N ARG A 490 10.29 12.89 4.52
CA ARG A 490 10.62 12.58 5.91
C ARG A 490 12.11 12.27 6.02
N LEU A 491 12.81 13.09 6.79
CA LEU A 491 14.25 12.92 7.03
C LEU A 491 14.48 12.32 8.42
N ARG A 492 15.43 11.38 8.52
CA ARG A 492 15.97 10.89 9.78
C ARG A 492 17.49 10.93 9.69
N ALA A 493 18.12 11.64 10.64
CA ALA A 493 19.57 11.63 10.79
C ALA A 493 19.98 10.41 11.62
N SER A 494 21.09 9.79 11.24
CA SER A 494 21.66 8.64 11.95
C SER A 494 22.57 9.02 13.12
N GLY A 495 22.74 10.32 13.40
CA GLY A 495 23.64 10.88 14.39
C GLY A 495 24.50 12.01 13.82
N PRO A 496 25.84 11.96 13.92
CA PRO A 496 26.72 12.88 13.20
C PRO A 496 26.47 12.81 11.70
N PRO A 497 26.68 13.89 10.92
CA PRO A 497 26.40 13.91 9.49
C PRO A 497 27.00 12.69 8.79
N ALA A 498 26.13 11.82 8.26
CA ALA A 498 26.58 10.62 7.57
C ALA A 498 27.04 10.97 6.14
N ARG A 499 28.13 10.32 5.70
CA ARG A 499 28.61 10.42 4.30
C ARG A 499 27.68 9.69 3.33
N LEU A 500 26.93 8.71 3.84
CA LEU A 500 26.02 7.85 3.11
C LEU A 500 24.57 8.24 3.40
N GLY A 501 23.71 8.07 2.39
CA GLY A 501 22.27 8.27 2.51
C GLY A 501 21.48 7.15 1.86
N ALA A 502 20.23 6.98 2.30
CA ALA A 502 19.28 6.09 1.67
C ALA A 502 17.96 6.83 1.37
N ILE A 503 17.44 6.65 0.16
CA ILE A 503 16.15 7.18 -0.30
C ILE A 503 15.24 6.00 -0.62
N PHE A 504 14.01 6.07 -0.15
CA PHE A 504 12.96 5.06 -0.39
C PHE A 504 11.56 5.69 -0.27
N PHE A 505 10.53 4.94 -0.64
CA PHE A 505 9.14 5.41 -0.65
C PHE A 505 8.15 4.25 -0.58
N GLY A 506 6.87 4.57 -0.36
CA GLY A 506 5.77 3.61 -0.42
C GLY A 506 5.94 2.42 0.52
N SER A 507 5.47 1.26 0.09
CA SER A 507 5.52 -0.01 0.85
C SER A 507 6.94 -0.52 1.11
N THR A 508 7.97 0.02 0.45
CA THR A 508 9.38 -0.26 0.75
C THR A 508 9.80 0.21 2.14
N THR A 509 9.12 1.23 2.66
CA THR A 509 9.51 1.97 3.87
C THR A 509 9.77 1.11 5.10
N PRO A 510 8.90 0.18 5.53
CA PRO A 510 9.12 -0.58 6.75
C PRO A 510 10.36 -1.48 6.69
N ALA A 511 10.55 -2.17 5.56
CA ALA A 511 11.71 -3.05 5.35
C ALA A 511 13.02 -2.24 5.25
N ALA A 512 12.97 -1.05 4.61
CA ALA A 512 14.14 -0.18 4.50
C ALA A 512 14.59 0.34 5.87
N TYR A 513 13.67 0.82 6.71
CA TYR A 513 14.04 1.26 8.06
C TYR A 513 14.68 0.15 8.88
N GLU A 514 14.08 -1.05 8.88
CA GLU A 514 14.63 -2.19 9.61
C GLU A 514 16.03 -2.59 9.11
N ALA A 515 16.23 -2.67 7.80
CA ALA A 515 17.52 -3.00 7.21
C ALA A 515 18.61 -1.97 7.59
N LEU A 516 18.25 -0.70 7.57
CA LEU A 516 19.19 0.39 7.92
C LEU A 516 19.47 0.46 9.41
N GLU A 517 18.52 0.13 10.28
CA GLU A 517 18.74 -0.03 11.72
C GLU A 517 19.68 -1.20 12.01
N GLU A 518 19.51 -2.35 11.35
CA GLU A 518 20.43 -3.48 11.47
C GLU A 518 21.87 -3.09 11.06
N LEU A 519 22.02 -2.41 9.92
CA LEU A 519 23.33 -1.93 9.47
C LEU A 519 23.94 -0.91 10.44
N ALA A 520 23.13 -0.03 11.03
CA ALA A 520 23.59 0.94 12.02
C ALA A 520 24.10 0.27 13.30
N TRP A 521 23.44 -0.78 13.80
CA TRP A 521 23.94 -1.59 14.93
C TRP A 521 25.28 -2.27 14.63
N ARG A 522 25.54 -2.56 13.37
CA ARG A 522 26.81 -3.11 12.88
C ARG A 522 27.85 -2.02 12.58
N GLY A 523 27.57 -0.77 12.95
CA GLY A 523 28.49 0.37 12.83
C GLY A 523 28.44 1.10 11.48
N LEU A 524 27.49 0.77 10.61
CA LEU A 524 27.28 1.46 9.35
C LEU A 524 26.02 2.34 9.40
N ALA A 525 26.20 3.60 9.75
CA ALA A 525 25.10 4.55 9.83
C ALA A 525 24.86 5.26 8.50
N MET A 526 23.58 5.38 8.10
CA MET A 526 23.13 6.13 6.93
C MET A 526 22.01 7.07 7.33
N ASP A 527 22.06 8.31 6.88
CA ASP A 527 20.89 9.18 6.95
C ASP A 527 19.81 8.73 5.98
N THR A 528 18.56 8.93 6.34
CA THR A 528 17.44 8.48 5.49
C THR A 528 16.56 9.62 5.04
N LEU A 529 16.07 9.52 3.82
CA LEU A 529 15.04 10.37 3.26
C LEU A 529 13.95 9.49 2.68
N ARG A 530 12.75 9.55 3.27
CA ARG A 530 11.57 8.92 2.68
C ARG A 530 10.85 9.93 1.80
N LEU A 531 10.74 9.63 0.51
CA LEU A 531 9.95 10.40 -0.43
C LEU A 531 8.46 10.22 -0.17
N ARG A 532 7.71 11.31 -0.28
CA ARG A 532 6.26 11.33 -0.06
C ARG A 532 5.49 11.86 -1.26
N ALA A 533 6.15 12.58 -2.15
CA ALA A 533 5.53 13.14 -3.33
C ALA A 533 6.54 13.44 -4.44
N PHE A 534 6.00 13.67 -5.62
CA PHE A 534 6.59 14.30 -6.80
C PHE A 534 5.64 15.43 -7.26
N PRO A 535 6.13 16.62 -7.67
CA PRO A 535 7.54 17.04 -7.86
C PRO A 535 8.31 17.09 -6.53
N PHE A 536 9.63 16.89 -6.63
CA PHE A 536 10.49 16.84 -5.44
C PHE A 536 10.72 18.25 -4.87
N PRO A 537 10.45 18.49 -3.56
CA PRO A 537 10.89 19.70 -2.87
C PRO A 537 12.41 19.85 -2.83
N ALA A 538 12.90 21.06 -2.59
CA ALA A 538 14.33 21.38 -2.62
C ALA A 538 15.15 20.54 -1.62
N GLU A 539 14.57 20.21 -0.48
CA GLU A 539 15.19 19.40 0.59
C GLU A 539 15.65 18.02 0.09
N VAL A 540 15.01 17.48 -0.96
CA VAL A 540 15.42 16.20 -1.55
C VAL A 540 16.80 16.33 -2.21
N PHE A 541 17.00 17.39 -2.98
CA PHE A 541 18.27 17.65 -3.66
C PHE A 541 19.33 18.10 -2.69
N ASP A 542 18.98 18.88 -1.67
CA ASP A 542 19.88 19.21 -0.55
C ASP A 542 20.38 17.96 0.19
N PHE A 543 19.48 17.00 0.41
CA PHE A 543 19.84 15.72 1.01
C PHE A 543 20.86 14.97 0.16
N ILE A 544 20.63 14.88 -1.16
CA ILE A 544 21.53 14.18 -2.08
C ILE A 544 22.90 14.89 -2.16
N ASN A 545 22.89 16.22 -2.29
CA ASN A 545 24.10 17.00 -2.53
C ASN A 545 25.08 17.05 -1.34
N ARG A 546 24.55 16.89 -0.12
CA ARG A 546 25.35 16.87 1.12
C ARG A 546 26.01 15.51 1.39
N ARG A 547 25.76 14.48 0.61
CA ARG A 547 26.27 13.13 0.81
C ARG A 547 27.16 12.69 -0.36
N GLU A 548 28.11 11.85 -0.04
CA GLU A 548 29.02 11.31 -1.05
C GLU A 548 28.32 10.29 -1.94
N LEU A 549 27.47 9.46 -1.32
CA LEU A 549 26.73 8.41 -1.99
C LEU A 549 25.33 8.26 -1.38
N VAL A 550 24.33 8.07 -2.23
CA VAL A 550 22.96 7.85 -1.83
C VAL A 550 22.41 6.60 -2.51
N PHE A 551 21.89 5.67 -1.72
CA PHE A 551 21.21 4.47 -2.20
C PHE A 551 19.73 4.77 -2.44
N VAL A 552 19.21 4.46 -3.63
CA VAL A 552 17.79 4.57 -3.96
C VAL A 552 17.19 3.17 -3.96
N ILE A 553 16.33 2.91 -2.98
CA ILE A 553 15.72 1.59 -2.74
C ILE A 553 14.30 1.58 -3.30
N GLU A 554 14.04 0.72 -4.28
CA GLU A 554 12.77 0.68 -4.99
C GLU A 554 12.39 -0.72 -5.48
N GLN A 555 11.08 -0.96 -5.65
CA GLN A 555 10.55 -2.25 -6.07
C GLN A 555 10.23 -2.27 -7.57
N ASN A 556 11.23 -2.01 -8.39
CA ASN A 556 11.19 -2.18 -9.85
C ASN A 556 12.61 -2.47 -10.38
N ARG A 557 12.70 -3.03 -11.59
CA ARG A 557 13.97 -3.41 -12.21
C ARG A 557 14.80 -2.21 -12.68
N ASP A 558 14.12 -1.20 -13.20
CA ASP A 558 14.75 -0.18 -14.04
C ASP A 558 15.18 1.10 -13.29
N GLY A 559 15.03 1.13 -11.95
CA GLY A 559 15.44 2.29 -11.14
C GLY A 559 14.64 3.55 -11.49
N GLN A 560 13.33 3.44 -11.58
CA GLN A 560 12.46 4.52 -12.06
C GLN A 560 12.50 5.76 -11.16
N MET A 561 12.54 5.59 -9.85
CA MET A 561 12.66 6.71 -8.91
C MET A 561 14.04 7.37 -9.03
N ARG A 562 15.10 6.56 -9.14
CA ARG A 562 16.44 7.08 -9.40
C ARG A 562 16.47 7.90 -10.70
N THR A 563 15.81 7.43 -11.75
CA THR A 563 15.70 8.13 -13.04
C THR A 563 15.00 9.49 -12.89
N LEU A 564 13.87 9.53 -12.16
CA LEU A 564 13.17 10.79 -11.86
C LEU A 564 14.04 11.76 -11.06
N LEU A 565 14.77 11.29 -10.05
CA LEU A 565 15.66 12.12 -9.23
C LEU A 565 16.80 12.74 -10.08
N ILE A 566 17.40 11.94 -10.96
CA ILE A 566 18.47 12.41 -11.87
C ILE A 566 17.90 13.47 -12.82
N SER A 567 16.78 13.18 -13.48
CA SER A 567 16.19 14.06 -14.48
C SER A 567 15.70 15.39 -13.90
N GLU A 568 15.06 15.37 -12.72
CA GLU A 568 14.49 16.58 -12.10
C GLU A 568 15.53 17.43 -11.34
N GLY A 569 16.64 16.81 -10.93
CA GLY A 569 17.71 17.48 -10.18
C GLY A 569 18.95 17.80 -10.98
N ASP A 570 18.99 17.43 -12.25
CA ASP A 570 20.22 17.51 -13.09
C ASP A 570 21.44 16.92 -12.37
N LEU A 571 21.25 15.71 -11.78
CA LEU A 571 22.24 15.08 -10.92
C LEU A 571 23.21 14.22 -11.72
N ALA A 572 24.47 14.17 -11.27
CA ALA A 572 25.43 13.20 -11.77
C ALA A 572 24.97 11.77 -11.39
N PRO A 573 24.83 10.85 -12.39
CA PRO A 573 24.26 9.52 -12.16
C PRO A 573 25.03 8.64 -11.17
N ASP A 574 26.32 8.86 -10.99
CA ASP A 574 27.21 8.11 -10.10
C ASP A 574 27.00 8.41 -8.62
N ARG A 575 26.31 9.52 -8.29
CA ARG A 575 25.92 9.85 -6.92
C ARG A 575 24.79 8.97 -6.38
N LEU A 576 23.99 8.40 -7.25
CA LEU A 576 22.83 7.60 -6.89
C LEU A 576 23.04 6.13 -7.26
N VAL A 577 22.93 5.25 -6.28
CA VAL A 577 23.06 3.79 -6.46
C VAL A 577 21.71 3.13 -6.34
N SER A 578 21.28 2.38 -7.36
CA SER A 578 20.04 1.61 -7.30
C SER A 578 20.19 0.37 -6.44
N ILE A 579 19.23 0.17 -5.54
CA ILE A 579 18.96 -1.08 -4.83
C ILE A 579 17.55 -1.51 -5.24
N THR A 580 17.46 -2.48 -6.14
CA THR A 580 16.19 -2.86 -6.77
C THR A 580 15.74 -4.26 -6.36
N SER A 581 14.44 -4.41 -6.08
CA SER A 581 13.76 -5.69 -5.84
C SER A 581 12.55 -5.79 -6.77
N TYR A 582 12.41 -6.91 -7.50
CA TYR A 582 11.35 -7.04 -8.52
C TYR A 582 10.89 -8.49 -8.74
N ASP A 583 10.87 -9.29 -7.67
CA ASP A 583 10.38 -10.67 -7.67
C ASP A 583 8.85 -10.78 -7.54
N GLY A 584 8.17 -9.65 -7.37
CA GLY A 584 6.73 -9.58 -7.19
C GLY A 584 6.25 -9.81 -5.75
N LEU A 585 7.17 -9.96 -4.81
CA LEU A 585 6.88 -10.03 -3.38
C LEU A 585 7.20 -8.69 -2.69
N PRO A 586 6.57 -8.38 -1.55
CA PRO A 586 7.02 -7.26 -0.74
C PRO A 586 8.50 -7.41 -0.38
N VAL A 587 9.27 -6.35 -0.56
CA VAL A 587 10.71 -6.39 -0.31
C VAL A 587 11.00 -6.81 1.13
N ALA A 588 11.99 -7.68 1.31
CA ALA A 588 12.39 -8.17 2.62
C ALA A 588 13.58 -7.37 3.19
N SER A 589 13.57 -7.10 4.50
CA SER A 589 14.66 -6.37 5.17
C SER A 589 16.02 -7.10 5.04
N ARG A 590 16.04 -8.42 5.17
CA ARG A 590 17.26 -9.23 4.97
C ARG A 590 17.83 -9.12 3.56
N PHE A 591 16.97 -9.07 2.54
CA PHE A 591 17.42 -8.84 1.17
C PHE A 591 18.08 -7.47 1.04
N LEU A 592 17.48 -6.42 1.64
CA LEU A 592 18.02 -5.07 1.59
C LEU A 592 19.37 -4.96 2.30
N VAL A 593 19.55 -5.61 3.45
CA VAL A 593 20.86 -5.68 4.14
C VAL A 593 21.91 -6.26 3.20
N GLN A 594 21.65 -7.43 2.61
CA GLN A 594 22.59 -8.10 1.71
C GLN A 594 22.90 -7.28 0.45
N ALA A 595 21.87 -6.66 -0.15
CA ALA A 595 22.03 -5.84 -1.36
C ALA A 595 22.85 -4.55 -1.07
N LEU A 596 22.60 -3.91 0.06
CA LEU A 596 23.37 -2.75 0.51
C LEU A 596 24.82 -3.11 0.82
N GLU A 597 25.05 -4.23 1.51
CA GLU A 597 26.42 -4.74 1.77
C GLU A 597 27.19 -5.01 0.48
N SER A 598 26.56 -5.69 -0.48
CA SER A 598 27.17 -5.98 -1.76
C SER A 598 27.53 -4.70 -2.51
N ALA A 599 26.60 -3.74 -2.59
CA ALA A 599 26.82 -2.47 -3.25
C ALA A 599 27.91 -1.60 -2.57
N LEU A 600 28.07 -1.70 -1.26
CA LEU A 600 29.14 -1.05 -0.50
C LEU A 600 30.49 -1.72 -0.73
N ALA A 601 30.53 -3.07 -0.71
CA ALA A 601 31.76 -3.83 -0.95
C ALA A 601 32.34 -3.56 -2.34
N GLU A 602 31.49 -3.45 -3.38
CA GLU A 602 31.88 -3.04 -4.73
C GLU A 602 32.58 -1.67 -4.79
N ARG A 603 32.36 -0.84 -3.76
CA ARG A 603 32.93 0.52 -3.62
C ARG A 603 34.04 0.59 -2.56
N GLY A 604 34.50 -0.56 -2.08
CA GLY A 604 35.58 -0.65 -1.10
C GLY A 604 35.18 -0.25 0.33
N VAL A 605 33.89 -0.18 0.63
CA VAL A 605 33.37 0.07 1.99
C VAL A 605 33.05 -1.26 2.65
N SER A 606 33.79 -1.60 3.71
CA SER A 606 33.58 -2.82 4.49
C SER A 606 32.51 -2.62 5.55
N VAL A 607 31.53 -3.53 5.59
CA VAL A 607 30.55 -3.62 6.67
C VAL A 607 31.01 -4.71 7.65
N PRO A 608 31.13 -4.42 8.96
CA PRO A 608 31.47 -5.44 9.93
C PRO A 608 30.42 -6.57 9.94
N PRO A 609 30.85 -7.85 10.10
CA PRO A 609 29.90 -8.93 10.22
C PRO A 609 29.02 -8.75 11.46
N ALA A 610 27.80 -9.29 11.42
CA ALA A 610 26.97 -9.35 12.62
C ALA A 610 27.71 -10.12 13.72
N ALA A 611 27.75 -9.57 14.95
CA ALA A 611 28.35 -10.27 16.06
C ALA A 611 27.56 -11.56 16.36
N PRO A 612 28.22 -12.69 16.59
CA PRO A 612 27.53 -13.94 16.90
C PRO A 612 26.71 -13.78 18.18
N GLY A 613 25.37 -13.91 18.07
CA GLY A 613 24.43 -13.79 19.19
C GLY A 613 23.60 -12.50 19.26
N GLN A 614 23.77 -11.53 18.36
CA GLN A 614 23.00 -10.28 18.32
C GLN A 614 21.78 -10.28 17.36
N GLY A 615 21.26 -11.44 17.04
CA GLY A 615 19.95 -11.59 16.39
C GLY A 615 18.75 -11.47 17.34
N GLU A 616 19.00 -11.21 18.61
CA GLU A 616 17.99 -10.95 19.63
C GLU A 616 18.01 -9.43 19.92
N THR A 617 17.00 -8.71 19.44
CA THR A 617 16.69 -7.34 19.86
C THR A 617 16.52 -7.31 21.38
N PRO A 618 17.07 -6.30 22.12
CA PRO A 618 16.91 -6.20 23.55
C PRO A 618 15.46 -5.98 23.97
#